data_bc1fd18aebe8a3cb53c7ba4ae4dc8424
#
_entry.id   bc1fd18aebe8a3cb53c7ba4ae4dc8424
#
_cell.length_a   1.000
_cell.length_b   1.000
_cell.length_c   1.000
_cell.angle_alpha   90.00
_cell.angle_beta   90.00
_cell.angle_gamma   90.00
#
_symmetry.space_group_name_H-M   'P 1'
#
loop_
_entity.id
_entity.type
_entity.pdbx_description
1 polymer ?
#
loop_
_entity_poly.entity_id
_entity_poly.type
_entity_poly.pdbx_seq_one_letter_code
_entity_poly.pdbx_strand_id
1 'polypeptide(L)'
;TFGNLDNAQNMKASLFLQWYPFSNNILRLRLYSEVFHQINALENEKWNYTGYSFIPSVNLAYKKWGVSVFYQTEKKSLVGQTMKTIPSMASVEVSYSPVKNLTLTGGIRYPFYDSWKQTTSVSGTSLLQRDETERIINNANMVYINLVYNFAFGKNKSNVKFKIQNKDKDSGILSR
;
A
#
# COMPACT_ATOMS: atom_id res chain seq x y z
N THR A 1 2.01 16.55 29.60
CA THR A 1 0.59 16.79 29.37
C THR A 1 0.36 16.66 27.87
N PHE A 2 -0.42 15.68 27.42
CA PHE A 2 -0.87 15.61 26.04
C PHE A 2 -2.08 16.54 25.90
N GLY A 3 -1.87 17.70 25.30
CA GLY A 3 -2.95 18.61 24.96
C GLY A 3 -3.56 18.29 23.60
N ASN A 4 -4.83 18.60 23.40
CA ASN A 4 -5.41 18.58 22.07
C ASN A 4 -4.80 19.71 21.23
N LEU A 5 -4.53 19.47 19.95
CA LEU A 5 -4.09 20.50 19.03
C LEU A 5 -5.23 21.51 18.82
N ASP A 6 -4.90 22.79 18.78
CA ASP A 6 -5.87 23.85 18.46
C ASP A 6 -6.24 23.84 16.98
N ASN A 7 -5.25 23.50 16.14
CA ASN A 7 -5.44 23.39 14.69
C ASN A 7 -4.52 22.31 14.12
N ALA A 8 -5.07 21.46 13.27
CA ALA A 8 -4.34 20.46 12.49
C ALA A 8 -4.80 20.50 11.03
N GLN A 9 -3.89 20.78 10.12
CA GLN A 9 -4.15 20.82 8.68
C GLN A 9 -3.24 19.83 7.98
N ASN A 10 -3.81 19.10 7.03
CA ASN A 10 -3.05 18.17 6.18
C ASN A 10 -3.53 18.34 4.73
N MET A 11 -2.65 18.86 3.90
CA MET A 11 -2.85 18.97 2.46
C MET A 11 -2.01 17.90 1.76
N LYS A 12 -2.61 17.19 0.82
CA LYS A 12 -1.95 16.10 0.12
C LYS A 12 -2.31 16.12 -1.37
N ALA A 13 -1.29 15.96 -2.20
CA ALA A 13 -1.44 15.66 -3.62
C ALA A 13 -0.75 14.33 -3.93
N SER A 14 -1.39 13.48 -4.73
CA SER A 14 -0.82 12.19 -5.11
C SER A 14 -0.98 11.94 -6.60
N LEU A 15 0.01 11.26 -7.17
CA LEU A 15 0.05 10.82 -8.57
C LEU A 15 0.24 9.31 -8.60
N PHE A 16 -0.61 8.64 -9.37
CA PHE A 16 -0.45 7.22 -9.67
C PHE A 16 -0.27 7.04 -11.17
N LEU A 17 0.86 6.45 -11.55
CA LEU A 17 1.16 6.08 -12.94
C LEU A 17 1.27 4.56 -13.04
N GLN A 18 0.68 4.01 -14.09
CA GLN A 18 0.82 2.60 -14.42
C GLN A 18 1.04 2.47 -15.92
N TRP A 19 2.07 1.72 -16.28
CA TRP A 19 2.46 1.52 -17.66
C TRP A 19 2.70 0.06 -17.97
N TYR A 20 2.21 -0.38 -19.11
CA TYR A 20 2.41 -1.71 -19.68
C TYR A 20 3.22 -1.57 -20.97
N PRO A 21 4.56 -1.73 -20.91
CA PRO A 21 5.43 -1.58 -22.09
C PRO A 21 5.10 -2.54 -23.23
N PHE A 22 4.51 -3.70 -22.89
CA PHE A 22 4.18 -4.74 -23.86
C PHE A 22 2.70 -5.03 -23.87
N SER A 23 2.13 -5.29 -25.06
CA SER A 23 0.70 -5.57 -25.27
C SER A 23 0.17 -6.83 -24.55
N ASN A 24 1.06 -7.75 -24.17
CA ASN A 24 0.73 -9.00 -23.50
C ASN A 24 0.73 -8.94 -21.97
N ASN A 25 0.84 -7.73 -21.40
CA ASN A 25 0.86 -7.48 -19.95
C ASN A 25 1.95 -8.24 -19.16
N ILE A 26 2.99 -8.69 -19.86
CA ILE A 26 4.13 -9.39 -19.22
C ILE A 26 4.82 -8.49 -18.21
N LEU A 27 5.02 -7.22 -18.55
CA LEU A 27 5.69 -6.25 -17.68
C LEU A 27 4.71 -5.13 -17.30
N ARG A 28 4.62 -4.86 -16.01
CA ARG A 28 3.84 -3.76 -15.46
C ARG A 28 4.74 -2.91 -14.56
N LEU A 29 4.87 -1.66 -14.93
CA LEU A 29 5.56 -0.64 -14.16
C LEU A 29 4.53 0.22 -13.46
N ARG A 30 4.75 0.52 -12.18
CA ARG A 30 3.89 1.41 -11.40
C ARG A 30 4.76 2.39 -10.64
N LEU A 31 4.26 3.62 -10.55
CA LEU A 31 4.80 4.63 -9.67
C LEU A 31 3.64 5.28 -8.92
N TYR A 32 3.69 5.20 -7.63
CA TYR A 32 2.90 6.05 -6.76
C TYR A 32 3.80 7.11 -6.15
N SER A 33 3.41 8.36 -6.24
CA SER A 33 4.11 9.46 -5.58
C SER A 33 3.11 10.34 -4.85
N GLU A 34 3.54 10.90 -3.74
CA GLU A 34 2.76 11.85 -2.97
C GLU A 34 3.64 12.98 -2.45
N VAL A 35 3.06 14.16 -2.42
CA VAL A 35 3.59 15.33 -1.72
C VAL A 35 2.52 15.74 -0.70
N PHE A 36 2.93 16.04 0.50
CA PHE A 36 2.00 16.46 1.55
C PHE A 36 2.61 17.57 2.39
N HIS A 37 1.74 18.44 2.87
CA HIS A 37 2.07 19.53 3.77
C HIS A 37 1.20 19.41 5.02
N GLN A 38 1.84 19.35 6.19
CA GLN A 38 1.20 19.18 7.48
C GLN A 38 1.50 20.40 8.35
N ILE A 39 0.47 20.95 8.99
CA ILE A 39 0.56 22.05 9.92
C ILE A 39 -0.17 21.61 11.18
N ASN A 40 0.51 21.66 12.32
CA ASN A 40 -0.07 21.44 13.63
C ASN A 40 0.21 22.67 14.50
N ALA A 41 -0.78 23.16 15.24
CA ALA A 41 -0.64 24.28 16.13
C ALA A 41 -1.22 23.93 17.50
N LEU A 42 -0.54 24.39 18.55
CA LEU A 42 -0.96 24.29 19.93
C LEU A 42 -0.56 25.59 20.65
N GLU A 43 -1.53 26.33 21.15
CA GLU A 43 -1.32 27.63 21.79
C GLU A 43 -0.51 28.60 20.89
N ASN A 44 0.69 28.96 21.31
CA ASN A 44 1.57 29.87 20.58
C ASN A 44 2.62 29.14 19.71
N GLU A 45 2.60 27.82 19.68
CA GLU A 45 3.58 27.02 18.91
C GLU A 45 2.95 26.45 17.65
N LYS A 46 3.75 26.43 16.58
CA LYS A 46 3.33 25.93 15.27
C LYS A 46 4.42 25.05 14.67
N TRP A 47 4.03 23.84 14.33
CA TRP A 47 4.88 22.88 13.61
C TRP A 47 4.38 22.75 12.18
N ASN A 48 5.28 22.81 11.23
CA ASN A 48 4.99 22.57 9.83
C ASN A 48 6.01 21.61 9.23
N TYR A 49 5.53 20.80 8.30
CA TYR A 49 6.38 19.86 7.58
C TYR A 49 5.84 19.63 6.17
N THR A 50 6.72 19.71 5.16
CA THR A 50 6.42 19.30 3.79
C THR A 50 7.23 18.06 3.49
N GLY A 51 6.55 16.98 3.12
CA GLY A 51 7.16 15.71 2.81
C GLY A 51 6.76 15.18 1.44
N TYR A 52 7.50 14.19 1.00
CA TYR A 52 7.23 13.46 -0.23
C TYR A 52 7.48 11.97 -0.01
N SER A 53 6.86 11.15 -0.84
CA SER A 53 7.09 9.71 -0.88
C SER A 53 6.98 9.21 -2.30
N PHE A 54 7.87 8.31 -2.69
CA PHE A 54 7.85 7.62 -3.98
C PHE A 54 7.82 6.13 -3.74
N ILE A 55 6.93 5.44 -4.48
CA ILE A 55 6.74 4.00 -4.38
C ILE A 55 6.74 3.41 -5.79
N PRO A 56 7.92 3.23 -6.42
CA PRO A 56 8.04 2.49 -7.65
C PRO A 56 7.86 0.99 -7.42
N SER A 57 7.22 0.32 -8.36
CA SER A 57 7.15 -1.14 -8.38
C SER A 57 7.19 -1.68 -9.81
N VAL A 58 7.83 -2.83 -9.95
CA VAL A 58 7.97 -3.56 -11.20
C VAL A 58 7.38 -4.95 -11.00
N ASN A 59 6.48 -5.36 -11.89
CA ASN A 59 5.92 -6.70 -11.88
C ASN A 59 6.12 -7.32 -13.27
N LEU A 60 6.80 -8.44 -13.31
CA LEU A 60 7.02 -9.26 -14.48
C LEU A 60 6.24 -10.56 -14.31
N ALA A 61 5.44 -10.93 -15.30
CA ALA A 61 4.72 -12.20 -15.32
C ALA A 61 4.97 -12.91 -16.66
N TYR A 62 5.62 -14.05 -16.62
CA TYR A 62 5.90 -14.84 -17.80
C TYR A 62 5.57 -16.31 -17.59
N LYS A 63 4.58 -16.81 -18.33
CA LYS A 63 4.08 -18.19 -18.19
C LYS A 63 3.65 -18.49 -16.74
N LYS A 64 4.41 -19.35 -16.06
CA LYS A 64 4.18 -19.78 -14.68
C LYS A 64 5.00 -18.99 -13.65
N TRP A 65 5.84 -18.07 -14.10
CA TRP A 65 6.74 -17.30 -13.26
C TRP A 65 6.28 -15.87 -13.10
N GLY A 66 6.44 -15.34 -11.91
CA GLY A 66 6.26 -13.93 -11.60
C GLY A 66 7.47 -13.39 -10.86
N VAL A 67 7.84 -12.15 -11.14
CA VAL A 67 8.86 -11.40 -10.38
C VAL A 67 8.24 -10.07 -9.99
N SER A 68 8.34 -9.71 -8.73
CA SER A 68 7.89 -8.43 -8.21
C SER A 68 9.03 -7.74 -7.46
N VAL A 69 9.24 -6.48 -7.79
CA VAL A 69 10.18 -5.61 -7.10
C VAL A 69 9.42 -4.39 -6.62
N PHE A 70 9.58 -4.06 -5.37
CA PHE A 70 8.95 -2.94 -4.71
C PHE A 70 10.00 -2.12 -3.97
N TYR A 71 9.87 -0.82 -4.03
CA TYR A 71 10.67 0.10 -3.23
C TYR A 71 9.79 1.25 -2.74
N GLN A 72 9.99 1.68 -1.52
CA GLN A 72 9.40 2.88 -0.94
C GLN A 72 10.51 3.75 -0.36
N THR A 73 10.52 5.02 -0.69
CA THR A 73 11.46 5.98 -0.08
C THR A 73 11.14 6.20 1.39
N GLU A 74 12.13 6.65 2.13
CA GLU A 74 11.91 7.14 3.50
C GLU A 74 10.78 8.17 3.52
N LYS A 75 9.92 8.09 4.52
CA LYS A 75 8.82 9.02 4.72
C LYS A 75 8.85 9.58 6.12
N LYS A 76 8.84 10.90 6.21
CA LYS A 76 8.63 11.62 7.48
C LYS A 76 7.20 12.12 7.53
N SER A 77 6.63 12.14 8.72
CA SER A 77 5.29 12.68 8.97
C SER A 77 5.23 13.34 10.33
N LEU A 78 4.45 14.42 10.41
CA LEU A 78 4.21 15.15 11.65
C LEU A 78 2.91 14.62 12.28
N VAL A 79 3.01 14.10 13.51
CA VAL A 79 1.86 13.62 14.29
C VAL A 79 1.84 14.39 15.60
N GLY A 80 0.94 15.36 15.72
CA GLY A 80 0.98 16.31 16.83
C GLY A 80 2.27 17.14 16.79
N GLN A 81 3.03 17.08 17.85
CA GLN A 81 4.36 17.69 18.00
C GLN A 81 5.51 16.74 17.64
N THR A 82 5.18 15.54 17.16
CA THR A 82 6.13 14.46 16.93
C THR A 82 6.41 14.28 15.46
N MET A 83 7.68 14.36 15.08
CA MET A 83 8.14 13.97 13.74
C MET A 83 8.51 12.48 13.74
N LYS A 84 7.77 11.69 12.99
CA LYS A 84 8.01 10.27 12.81
C LYS A 84 8.66 9.99 11.47
N THR A 85 9.81 9.34 11.47
CA THR A 85 10.52 8.91 10.26
C THR A 85 10.31 7.41 10.05
N ILE A 86 9.65 7.04 8.97
CA ILE A 86 9.52 5.65 8.51
C ILE A 86 10.64 5.42 7.49
N PRO A 87 11.54 4.45 7.73
CA PRO A 87 12.67 4.21 6.83
C PRO A 87 12.19 3.72 5.47
N SER A 88 13.07 3.82 4.48
CA SER A 88 12.84 3.22 3.16
C SER A 88 12.62 1.72 3.28
N MET A 89 11.80 1.17 2.39
CA MET A 89 11.49 -0.26 2.33
C MET A 89 11.75 -0.78 0.92
N ALA A 90 12.29 -1.99 0.85
CA ALA A 90 12.47 -2.68 -0.42
C ALA A 90 12.05 -4.14 -0.27
N SER A 91 11.53 -4.74 -1.34
CA SER A 91 11.32 -6.19 -1.42
C SER A 91 11.54 -6.68 -2.84
N VAL A 92 12.01 -7.90 -2.94
CA VAL A 92 12.10 -8.66 -4.19
C VAL A 92 11.43 -10.00 -3.96
N GLU A 93 10.52 -10.37 -4.84
CA GLU A 93 9.74 -11.60 -4.77
C GLU A 93 9.79 -12.33 -6.10
N VAL A 94 9.91 -13.65 -6.03
CA VAL A 94 9.78 -14.55 -7.19
C VAL A 94 8.68 -15.54 -6.88
N SER A 95 7.72 -15.65 -7.77
CA SER A 95 6.59 -16.58 -7.65
C SER A 95 6.61 -17.61 -8.77
N TYR A 96 6.15 -18.82 -8.45
CA TYR A 96 5.98 -19.90 -9.39
C TYR A 96 4.62 -20.58 -9.18
N SER A 97 3.83 -20.65 -10.25
CA SER A 97 2.51 -21.28 -10.24
C SER A 97 2.49 -22.51 -11.12
N PRO A 98 2.89 -23.71 -10.61
CA PRO A 98 2.96 -24.93 -11.39
C PRO A 98 1.59 -25.35 -11.94
N VAL A 99 0.55 -25.15 -11.14
CA VAL A 99 -0.85 -25.40 -11.48
C VAL A 99 -1.73 -24.21 -11.08
N LYS A 100 -2.92 -24.11 -11.66
CA LYS A 100 -3.81 -22.95 -11.52
C LYS A 100 -4.12 -22.55 -10.07
N ASN A 101 -4.13 -23.52 -9.16
CA ASN A 101 -4.57 -23.30 -7.77
C ASN A 101 -3.40 -23.26 -6.77
N LEU A 102 -2.16 -23.44 -7.21
CA LEU A 102 -0.98 -23.48 -6.36
C LEU A 102 0.01 -22.39 -6.76
N THR A 103 0.41 -21.57 -5.82
CA THR A 103 1.48 -20.57 -5.99
C THR A 103 2.49 -20.71 -4.89
N LEU A 104 3.74 -20.84 -5.27
CA LEU A 104 4.91 -20.79 -4.40
C LEU A 104 5.59 -19.44 -4.61
N THR A 105 5.85 -18.71 -3.54
CA THR A 105 6.54 -17.42 -3.58
C THR A 105 7.72 -17.45 -2.62
N GLY A 106 8.90 -17.11 -3.13
CA GLY A 106 10.08 -16.82 -2.33
C GLY A 106 10.42 -15.34 -2.44
N GLY A 107 10.87 -14.73 -1.37
CA GLY A 107 11.20 -13.33 -1.39
C GLY A 107 12.20 -12.91 -0.32
N ILE A 108 12.72 -11.72 -0.51
CA ILE A 108 13.56 -11.04 0.46
C ILE A 108 12.99 -9.65 0.74
N ARG A 109 12.86 -9.31 2.02
CA ARG A 109 12.51 -7.96 2.49
C ARG A 109 13.75 -7.27 3.03
N TYR A 110 13.80 -5.97 2.81
CA TYR A 110 14.92 -5.12 3.23
C TYR A 110 16.29 -5.67 2.77
N PRO A 111 16.45 -6.04 1.46
CA PRO A 111 17.72 -6.51 0.97
C PRO A 111 18.77 -5.40 1.10
N PHE A 112 19.98 -5.76 1.49
CA PHE A 112 21.13 -4.86 1.66
C PHE A 112 21.03 -3.88 2.84
N TYR A 113 20.13 -4.11 3.78
CA TYR A 113 20.04 -3.33 5.00
C TYR A 113 20.77 -4.04 6.15
N ASP A 114 21.51 -3.27 6.95
CA ASP A 114 22.10 -3.79 8.19
C ASP A 114 21.03 -3.91 9.29
N SER A 115 20.05 -3.01 9.27
CA SER A 115 18.96 -2.99 10.24
C SER A 115 17.84 -2.08 9.73
N TRP A 116 16.62 -2.35 10.16
CA TRP A 116 15.51 -1.42 9.99
C TRP A 116 15.52 -0.40 11.15
N LYS A 117 15.53 0.90 10.83
CA LYS A 117 15.58 1.97 11.83
C LYS A 117 14.38 2.89 11.67
N GLN A 118 13.65 3.10 12.75
CA GLN A 118 12.60 4.10 12.81
C GLN A 118 13.00 5.16 13.84
N THR A 119 13.04 6.41 13.41
CA THR A 119 13.34 7.54 14.30
C THR A 119 12.07 8.32 14.59
N THR A 120 11.86 8.64 15.85
CA THR A 120 10.77 9.47 16.33
C THR A 120 11.39 10.64 17.09
N SER A 121 11.23 11.84 16.55
CA SER A 121 11.71 13.08 17.17
C SER A 121 10.51 13.85 17.68
N VAL A 122 10.50 14.16 18.96
CA VAL A 122 9.48 15.00 19.60
C VAL A 122 10.05 16.41 19.72
N SER A 123 9.57 17.33 18.91
CA SER A 123 9.83 18.76 19.09
C SER A 123 8.79 19.28 20.09
N GLY A 124 9.07 19.12 21.36
CA GLY A 124 8.28 19.77 22.41
C GLY A 124 8.60 21.26 22.48
N THR A 125 7.94 21.95 23.40
CA THR A 125 8.31 23.29 23.85
C THR A 125 9.79 23.38 24.17
N SER A 126 10.36 24.56 24.24
CA SER A 126 11.79 24.80 24.55
C SER A 126 12.34 24.04 25.76
N LEU A 127 11.47 23.40 26.53
CA LEU A 127 11.77 22.64 27.74
C LEU A 127 11.86 21.12 27.54
N LEU A 128 11.36 20.56 26.44
CA LEU A 128 11.33 19.12 26.23
C LEU A 128 11.58 18.76 24.75
N GLN A 129 12.83 18.40 24.47
CA GLN A 129 13.21 17.79 23.20
C GLN A 129 13.60 16.34 23.45
N ARG A 130 12.98 15.41 22.73
CA ARG A 130 13.28 13.98 22.83
C ARG A 130 13.45 13.38 21.45
N ASP A 131 14.56 12.74 21.23
CA ASP A 131 14.83 11.92 20.06
C ASP A 131 14.89 10.45 20.48
N GLU A 132 14.10 9.62 19.82
CA GLU A 132 14.06 8.18 20.05
C GLU A 132 14.28 7.46 18.72
N THR A 133 15.22 6.53 18.69
CA THR A 133 15.48 5.68 17.51
C THR A 133 15.27 4.21 17.89
N GLU A 134 14.26 3.60 17.30
CA GLU A 134 14.05 2.17 17.38
C GLU A 134 14.83 1.49 16.25
N ARG A 135 15.66 0.51 16.60
CA ARG A 135 16.43 -0.28 15.66
C ARG A 135 16.04 -1.74 15.74
N ILE A 136 15.48 -2.27 14.64
CA ILE A 136 15.07 -3.66 14.54
C ILE A 136 16.09 -4.40 13.64
N ILE A 137 16.99 -5.16 14.25
CA ILE A 137 18.07 -5.85 13.54
C ILE A 137 17.54 -7.08 12.80
N ASN A 138 16.58 -7.79 13.39
CA ASN A 138 16.09 -9.06 12.87
C ASN A 138 15.25 -8.95 11.58
N ASN A 139 14.85 -7.76 11.17
CA ASN A 139 14.08 -7.54 9.95
C ASN A 139 14.94 -7.19 8.73
N ALA A 140 16.24 -7.05 8.90
CA ALA A 140 17.16 -6.81 7.78
C ALA A 140 17.42 -8.10 7.02
N ASN A 141 17.42 -8.03 5.69
CA ASN A 141 17.65 -9.18 4.80
C ASN A 141 16.75 -10.40 5.09
N MET A 142 15.50 -10.15 5.50
CA MET A 142 14.57 -11.22 5.85
C MET A 142 14.14 -12.01 4.62
N VAL A 143 14.56 -13.27 4.54
CA VAL A 143 14.13 -14.22 3.50
C VAL A 143 12.88 -14.94 3.98
N TYR A 144 11.91 -15.13 3.08
CA TYR A 144 10.69 -15.86 3.36
C TYR A 144 10.25 -16.72 2.18
N ILE A 145 9.49 -17.77 2.50
CA ILE A 145 8.80 -18.61 1.53
C ILE A 145 7.33 -18.64 1.93
N ASN A 146 6.46 -18.48 0.93
CA ASN A 146 5.01 -18.56 1.09
C ASN A 146 4.44 -19.55 0.08
N LEU A 147 3.53 -20.40 0.53
CA LEU A 147 2.79 -21.34 -0.30
C LEU A 147 1.30 -21.05 -0.17
N VAL A 148 0.65 -20.77 -1.28
CA VAL A 148 -0.79 -20.52 -1.35
C VAL A 148 -1.43 -21.59 -2.21
N TYR A 149 -2.39 -22.30 -1.63
CA TYR A 149 -3.22 -23.25 -2.35
C TYR A 149 -4.70 -22.86 -2.23
N ASN A 150 -5.35 -22.63 -3.36
CA ASN A 150 -6.75 -22.22 -3.40
C ASN A 150 -7.64 -23.45 -3.58
N PHE A 151 -8.43 -23.76 -2.57
CA PHE A 151 -9.46 -24.79 -2.62
C PHE A 151 -10.77 -24.21 -3.16
N ALA A 152 -11.34 -24.83 -4.15
CA ALA A 152 -12.69 -24.52 -4.61
C ALA A 152 -13.57 -25.74 -4.35
N PHE A 153 -14.46 -25.65 -3.37
CA PHE A 153 -15.49 -26.64 -3.10
C PHE A 153 -16.83 -26.12 -3.62
N GLY A 154 -17.54 -26.96 -4.37
CA GLY A 154 -18.88 -26.68 -4.86
C GLY A 154 -18.98 -26.73 -6.38
N LYS A 155 -20.18 -27.05 -6.87
CA LYS A 155 -20.52 -26.93 -8.29
C LYS A 155 -20.59 -25.45 -8.65
N ASN A 156 -19.81 -25.00 -9.63
CA ASN A 156 -20.05 -23.71 -10.27
C ASN A 156 -21.49 -23.74 -10.78
N LYS A 157 -22.41 -23.12 -10.04
CA LYS A 157 -23.69 -22.76 -10.59
C LYS A 157 -23.37 -21.70 -11.66
N SER A 158 -23.30 -22.13 -12.91
CA SER A 158 -23.32 -21.18 -14.04
C SER A 158 -24.47 -20.23 -13.74
N ASN A 159 -24.21 -18.93 -13.85
CA ASN A 159 -25.22 -17.90 -13.70
C ASN A 159 -26.46 -18.33 -14.46
N VAL A 160 -27.48 -18.77 -13.75
CA VAL A 160 -28.80 -19.01 -14.32
C VAL A 160 -29.24 -17.62 -14.76
N LYS A 161 -29.14 -17.36 -16.06
CA LYS A 161 -29.79 -16.21 -16.65
C LYS A 161 -31.28 -16.41 -16.43
N PHE A 162 -31.82 -15.81 -15.37
CA PHE A 162 -33.26 -15.70 -15.22
C PHE A 162 -33.75 -14.87 -16.42
N LYS A 163 -34.16 -15.55 -17.47
CA LYS A 163 -35.07 -14.96 -18.46
C LYS A 163 -36.39 -14.76 -17.73
N ILE A 164 -36.62 -13.57 -17.25
CA ILE A 164 -37.96 -13.15 -16.84
C ILE A 164 -38.74 -13.08 -18.17
N GLN A 165 -39.45 -14.14 -18.47
CA GLN A 165 -40.49 -14.11 -19.48
C GLN A 165 -41.72 -13.50 -18.83
N ASN A 166 -41.82 -12.19 -18.88
CA ASN A 166 -43.12 -11.52 -18.67
C ASN A 166 -44.02 -11.95 -19.84
N LYS A 167 -44.81 -12.98 -19.61
CA LYS A 167 -45.98 -13.34 -20.39
C LYS A 167 -47.21 -12.64 -19.80
N ASP A 168 -47.12 -11.41 -19.45
CA ASP A 168 -48.29 -10.58 -19.25
C ASP A 168 -48.79 -10.19 -20.64
N LYS A 169 -49.60 -11.06 -21.22
CA LYS A 169 -50.51 -10.64 -22.25
C LYS A 169 -51.50 -9.71 -21.57
N ASP A 170 -51.46 -8.46 -22.00
CA ASP A 170 -52.50 -7.50 -21.72
C ASP A 170 -53.87 -8.13 -22.02
N SER A 171 -54.52 -8.57 -20.98
CA SER A 171 -55.99 -8.69 -21.03
C SER A 171 -56.53 -7.29 -20.84
N GLY A 172 -56.62 -6.56 -21.92
CA GLY A 172 -57.26 -5.26 -21.96
C GLY A 172 -58.67 -5.35 -21.40
N ILE A 173 -58.87 -4.89 -20.20
CA ILE A 173 -60.17 -4.52 -19.68
C ILE A 173 -60.28 -3.03 -19.91
N LEU A 174 -60.83 -2.67 -21.02
CA LEU A 174 -61.61 -1.43 -21.23
C LEU A 174 -62.28 -1.51 -22.58
N SER A 175 -63.38 -2.28 -22.63
CA SER A 175 -64.43 -2.05 -23.58
C SER A 175 -65.44 -1.12 -22.97
N ARG A 176 -65.46 0.13 -23.41
CA ARG A 176 -66.62 0.98 -23.55
C ARG A 176 -66.36 2.04 -24.58
#